data_fc30c17aceb773317fed2e3fbc461b37
#
_entry.id   fc30c17aceb773317fed2e3fbc461b37
#
_cell.length_a   1.000
_cell.length_b   1.000
_cell.length_c   1.000
_cell.angle_alpha   90.00
_cell.angle_beta   90.00
_cell.angle_gamma   90.00
#
_symmetry.space_group_name_H-M   'P 1'
#
loop_
_entity.id
_entity.type
_entity.pdbx_description
1 polymer ?
#
loop_
_entity_poly.entity_id
_entity_poly.type
_entity_poly.pdbx_seq_one_letter_code
_entity_poly.pdbx_strand_id
1 'polypeptide(L)'
;MAIGTYTSIITLNVNGLNVPTKRHRLAEWIQKQDPYICCLKEIRLRPKDTQRLKVRGWKNIFHANGKQRKAGVAILISDKIDFKIKKITRDKEGHYIMVKGSIQEEDRTVVNIYAPNIGAPQYIRQTLTDIKGEIDSNTIIVGDFNTPFTPMDRSSKQKIKKETQV
;
A
#
# COMPACT_ATOMS: atom_id res chain seq x y z
N MET A 1 -9.54 20.42 9.45
CA MET A 1 -8.71 20.79 8.29
C MET A 1 -9.28 20.15 7.03
N ALA A 2 -9.49 20.95 6.02
CA ALA A 2 -10.01 20.43 4.76
C ALA A 2 -8.95 19.59 4.06
N ILE A 3 -9.29 18.35 3.70
CA ILE A 3 -8.44 17.47 2.90
C ILE A 3 -8.82 17.66 1.43
N GLY A 4 -9.20 18.89 1.06
CA GLY A 4 -9.85 19.12 -0.20
C GLY A 4 -8.92 19.28 -1.40
N THR A 5 -7.71 19.75 -1.20
CA THR A 5 -6.84 20.14 -2.30
C THR A 5 -5.76 19.10 -2.62
N TYR A 6 -5.20 18.44 -1.61
CA TYR A 6 -4.29 17.32 -1.85
C TYR A 6 -4.12 16.48 -0.61
N THR A 7 -3.87 15.21 -0.83
CA THR A 7 -3.56 14.24 0.22
C THR A 7 -2.17 13.67 -0.07
N SER A 8 -1.32 13.71 0.93
CA SER A 8 0.02 13.15 0.81
C SER A 8 -0.05 11.63 0.88
N ILE A 9 0.32 10.96 -0.20
CA ILE A 9 0.37 9.50 -0.28
C ILE A 9 1.80 9.10 -0.64
N ILE A 10 2.38 8.21 0.18
CA ILE A 10 3.71 7.67 -0.05
C ILE A 10 3.61 6.18 -0.30
N THR A 11 4.35 5.68 -1.28
CA THR A 11 4.47 4.25 -1.54
C THR A 11 5.93 3.82 -1.37
N LEU A 12 6.13 2.68 -0.72
CA LEU A 12 7.45 2.15 -0.40
C LEU A 12 7.53 0.64 -0.58
N ASN A 13 8.64 0.18 -1.16
CA ASN A 13 9.02 -1.21 -1.09
C ASN A 13 9.98 -1.39 0.09
N VAL A 14 9.60 -2.20 1.07
CA VAL A 14 10.36 -2.31 2.32
C VAL A 14 11.21 -3.57 2.44
N ASN A 15 11.12 -4.49 1.48
CA ASN A 15 11.95 -5.70 1.44
C ASN A 15 11.97 -6.51 2.75
N GLY A 16 10.79 -6.69 3.35
CA GLY A 16 10.66 -7.48 4.56
C GLY A 16 10.83 -6.66 5.84
N LEU A 17 9.98 -6.92 6.81
CA LEU A 17 9.92 -6.21 8.09
C LEU A 17 10.02 -7.13 9.30
N ASN A 18 10.58 -8.34 9.15
CA ASN A 18 10.68 -9.27 10.26
C ASN A 18 11.76 -8.88 11.27
N VAL A 19 12.73 -8.06 10.86
CA VAL A 19 13.81 -7.60 11.74
C VAL A 19 13.34 -6.37 12.52
N PRO A 20 13.35 -6.38 13.86
CA PRO A 20 12.87 -5.26 14.67
C PRO A 20 13.51 -3.91 14.33
N THR A 21 14.83 -3.89 14.14
CA THR A 21 15.55 -2.66 13.79
C THR A 21 14.98 -2.01 12.53
N LYS A 22 14.64 -2.82 11.54
CA LYS A 22 14.10 -2.32 10.28
C LYS A 22 12.71 -1.73 10.47
N ARG A 23 11.87 -2.35 11.30
CA ARG A 23 10.55 -1.80 11.64
C ARG A 23 10.68 -0.45 12.33
N HIS A 24 11.63 -0.31 13.26
CA HIS A 24 11.87 0.94 13.96
C HIS A 24 12.34 2.05 13.01
N ARG A 25 13.25 1.74 12.11
CA ARG A 25 13.72 2.70 11.11
C ARG A 25 12.60 3.15 10.18
N LEU A 26 11.76 2.21 9.77
CA LEU A 26 10.59 2.53 8.94
C LEU A 26 9.64 3.46 9.70
N ALA A 27 9.33 3.13 10.95
CA ALA A 27 8.44 3.95 11.77
C ALA A 27 8.97 5.38 11.91
N GLU A 28 10.25 5.54 12.20
CA GLU A 28 10.88 6.85 12.30
C GLU A 28 10.80 7.63 10.98
N TRP A 29 11.04 6.94 9.87
CA TRP A 29 10.99 7.55 8.56
C TRP A 29 9.56 8.01 8.21
N ILE A 30 8.56 7.17 8.48
CA ILE A 30 7.16 7.54 8.24
C ILE A 30 6.76 8.75 9.08
N GLN A 31 7.15 8.77 10.36
CA GLN A 31 6.88 9.90 11.24
C GLN A 31 7.51 11.19 10.71
N LYS A 32 8.73 11.11 10.20
CA LYS A 32 9.45 12.25 9.65
C LYS A 32 8.80 12.78 8.38
N GLN A 33 8.38 11.89 7.48
CA GLN A 33 7.70 12.28 6.24
C GLN A 33 6.25 12.73 6.48
N ASP A 34 5.64 12.24 7.53
CA ASP A 34 4.29 12.58 7.96
C ASP A 34 3.23 12.49 6.84
N PRO A 35 3.13 11.37 6.12
CA PRO A 35 2.13 11.22 5.07
C PRO A 35 0.74 11.00 5.66
N TYR A 36 -0.28 11.40 4.92
CA TYR A 36 -1.65 11.03 5.30
C TYR A 36 -1.89 9.54 5.08
N ILE A 37 -1.38 8.98 3.99
CA ILE A 37 -1.52 7.57 3.66
C ILE A 37 -0.15 7.02 3.26
N CYS A 38 0.22 5.89 3.84
CA CYS A 38 1.47 5.20 3.51
C CYS A 38 1.15 3.80 3.02
N CYS A 39 1.56 3.47 1.79
CA CYS A 39 1.34 2.18 1.17
C CYS A 39 2.66 1.43 1.08
N LEU A 40 2.72 0.29 1.76
CA LEU A 40 3.93 -0.53 1.83
C LEU A 40 3.80 -1.77 0.97
N LYS A 41 4.91 -2.18 0.35
CA LYS A 41 5.00 -3.39 -0.47
C LYS A 41 6.13 -4.27 0.02
N GLU A 42 5.99 -5.58 -0.22
CA GLU A 42 6.95 -6.59 0.23
C GLU A 42 7.22 -6.54 1.73
N ILE A 43 6.14 -6.43 2.51
CA ILE A 43 6.29 -6.40 3.98
C ILE A 43 6.77 -7.75 4.52
N ARG A 44 6.43 -8.87 3.88
CA ARG A 44 6.93 -10.22 4.17
C ARG A 44 6.88 -10.58 5.66
N LEU A 45 5.87 -10.09 6.36
CA LEU A 45 5.72 -10.38 7.78
C LEU A 45 5.21 -11.80 7.99
N ARG A 46 5.82 -12.49 8.94
CA ARG A 46 5.28 -13.75 9.41
C ARG A 46 3.95 -13.47 10.12
N PRO A 47 2.97 -14.42 10.08
CA PRO A 47 1.68 -14.21 10.74
C PRO A 47 1.82 -13.79 12.20
N LYS A 48 2.77 -14.39 12.94
CA LYS A 48 3.02 -14.04 14.34
C LYS A 48 3.60 -12.64 14.55
N ASP A 49 4.19 -12.05 13.52
CA ASP A 49 4.84 -10.73 13.61
C ASP A 49 3.97 -9.60 13.07
N THR A 50 2.80 -9.92 12.54
CA THR A 50 1.89 -8.95 11.93
C THR A 50 1.53 -7.82 12.89
N GLN A 51 1.29 -8.16 14.17
CA GLN A 51 0.94 -7.18 15.19
C GLN A 51 2.09 -6.29 15.62
N ARG A 52 3.31 -6.62 15.20
CA ARG A 52 4.51 -5.86 15.60
C ARG A 52 4.78 -4.66 14.71
N LEU A 53 4.10 -4.57 13.55
CA LEU A 53 4.18 -3.37 12.73
C LEU A 53 3.30 -2.29 13.37
N LYS A 54 3.95 -1.36 14.05
CA LYS A 54 3.27 -0.25 14.72
C LYS A 54 4.03 1.04 14.42
N VAL A 55 3.27 2.07 14.07
CA VAL A 55 3.82 3.39 13.81
C VAL A 55 2.98 4.40 14.57
N ARG A 56 3.61 5.11 15.51
CA ARG A 56 2.93 6.12 16.31
C ARG A 56 2.40 7.23 15.40
N GLY A 57 1.09 7.50 15.50
CA GLY A 57 0.42 8.46 14.63
C GLY A 57 -0.30 7.83 13.46
N TRP A 58 -0.14 6.52 13.26
CA TRP A 58 -0.82 5.73 12.21
C TRP A 58 -1.39 4.47 12.85
N LYS A 59 -2.41 4.63 13.69
CA LYS A 59 -3.04 3.49 14.38
C LYS A 59 -3.82 2.58 13.43
N ASN A 60 -4.33 3.11 12.33
CA ASN A 60 -5.07 2.33 11.34
C ASN A 60 -4.09 1.73 10.34
N ILE A 61 -3.76 0.46 10.56
CA ILE A 61 -2.86 -0.30 9.69
C ILE A 61 -3.62 -1.51 9.16
N PHE A 62 -3.72 -1.60 7.84
CA PHE A 62 -4.39 -2.69 7.14
C PHE A 62 -3.38 -3.43 6.29
N HIS A 63 -3.37 -4.75 6.35
CA HIS A 63 -2.39 -5.53 5.61
C HIS A 63 -3.00 -6.79 5.01
N ALA A 64 -2.40 -7.25 3.92
CA ALA A 64 -2.66 -8.54 3.31
C ALA A 64 -1.34 -9.28 3.22
N ASN A 65 -1.23 -10.41 3.92
CA ASN A 65 -0.02 -11.22 3.93
C ASN A 65 -0.17 -12.40 2.99
N GLY A 66 0.87 -12.69 2.22
CA GLY A 66 0.90 -13.90 1.40
C GLY A 66 1.16 -15.15 2.24
N LYS A 67 0.77 -16.30 1.72
CA LYS A 67 1.02 -17.59 2.37
C LYS A 67 2.51 -17.95 2.40
N GLN A 68 3.24 -17.51 1.40
CA GLN A 68 4.68 -17.71 1.31
C GLN A 68 5.35 -16.35 1.53
N ARG A 69 6.26 -16.22 2.40
CA ARG A 69 6.96 -15.01 2.83
C ARG A 69 7.57 -14.16 1.68
N LYS A 70 6.90 -14.06 0.53
CA LYS A 70 7.42 -13.39 -0.66
C LYS A 70 6.68 -12.12 -1.03
N ALA A 71 5.57 -11.86 -0.37
CA ALA A 71 4.71 -10.75 -0.71
C ALA A 71 4.27 -10.02 0.56
N GLY A 72 3.14 -9.39 0.49
CA GLY A 72 2.57 -8.66 1.60
C GLY A 72 2.51 -7.17 1.30
N VAL A 73 1.34 -6.61 1.47
CA VAL A 73 1.10 -5.18 1.27
C VAL A 73 0.39 -4.62 2.49
N ALA A 74 0.60 -3.34 2.73
CA ALA A 74 -0.07 -2.66 3.84
C ALA A 74 -0.48 -1.26 3.44
N ILE A 75 -1.53 -0.77 4.08
CA ILE A 75 -1.96 0.62 4.01
C ILE A 75 -2.01 1.15 5.42
N LEU A 76 -1.28 2.23 5.68
CA LEU A 76 -1.28 2.93 6.95
C LEU A 76 -1.95 4.28 6.75
N ILE A 77 -2.92 4.60 7.60
CA ILE A 77 -3.68 5.85 7.52
C ILE A 77 -3.38 6.69 8.75
N SER A 78 -2.98 7.94 8.53
CA SER A 78 -2.65 8.87 9.60
C SER A 78 -3.84 9.12 10.53
N ASP A 79 -3.55 9.24 11.82
CA ASP A 79 -4.55 9.62 12.82
C ASP A 79 -5.12 11.03 12.59
N LYS A 80 -4.45 11.84 11.77
CA LYS A 80 -4.93 13.18 11.39
C LYS A 80 -6.14 13.12 10.46
N ILE A 81 -6.39 11.96 9.84
CA ILE A 81 -7.54 11.73 8.97
C ILE A 81 -8.54 10.89 9.75
N ASP A 82 -9.77 11.39 9.88
CA ASP A 82 -10.87 10.59 10.42
C ASP A 82 -11.41 9.68 9.33
N PHE A 83 -10.73 8.56 9.12
CA PHE A 83 -11.11 7.58 8.11
C PHE A 83 -12.03 6.54 8.73
N LYS A 84 -13.28 6.52 8.28
CA LYS A 84 -14.29 5.57 8.75
C LYS A 84 -14.33 4.38 7.78
N ILE A 85 -13.87 3.24 8.25
CA ILE A 85 -13.75 2.04 7.42
C ILE A 85 -15.10 1.40 7.19
N LYS A 86 -15.36 1.03 5.93
CA LYS A 86 -16.57 0.31 5.53
C LYS A 86 -16.27 -1.12 5.11
N LYS A 87 -15.18 -1.35 4.37
CA LYS A 87 -14.86 -2.68 3.85
C LYS A 87 -13.37 -2.81 3.57
N ILE A 88 -12.82 -3.98 3.86
CA ILE A 88 -11.44 -4.32 3.52
C ILE A 88 -11.47 -5.58 2.68
N THR A 89 -10.82 -5.56 1.51
CA THR A 89 -10.64 -6.72 0.65
C THR A 89 -9.16 -7.04 0.57
N ARG A 90 -8.81 -8.28 0.93
CA ARG A 90 -7.43 -8.75 0.97
C ARG A 90 -7.21 -9.84 -0.05
N ASP A 91 -6.13 -9.72 -0.83
CA ASP A 91 -5.69 -10.79 -1.71
C ASP A 91 -5.05 -11.92 -0.88
N LYS A 92 -5.41 -13.15 -1.19
CA LYS A 92 -4.89 -14.34 -0.49
C LYS A 92 -3.38 -14.51 -0.65
N GLU A 93 -2.84 -14.07 -1.78
CA GLU A 93 -1.41 -14.14 -2.07
C GLU A 93 -0.64 -12.93 -1.57
N GLY A 94 -1.32 -11.94 -1.00
CA GLY A 94 -0.67 -10.75 -0.45
C GLY A 94 -0.19 -9.76 -1.49
N HIS A 95 -0.73 -9.77 -2.69
CA HIS A 95 -0.34 -8.84 -3.77
C HIS A 95 -1.18 -7.58 -3.83
N TYR A 96 -2.38 -7.58 -3.22
CA TYR A 96 -3.14 -6.34 -3.14
C TYR A 96 -3.99 -6.29 -1.88
N ILE A 97 -4.34 -5.07 -1.50
CA ILE A 97 -5.33 -4.79 -0.48
C ILE A 97 -6.17 -3.60 -0.93
N MET A 98 -7.47 -3.67 -0.71
CA MET A 98 -8.39 -2.58 -0.99
C MET A 98 -9.10 -2.20 0.29
N VAL A 99 -9.06 -0.91 0.62
CA VAL A 99 -9.71 -0.36 1.82
C VAL A 99 -10.72 0.67 1.37
N LYS A 100 -11.99 0.42 1.68
CA LYS A 100 -13.09 1.34 1.44
C LYS A 100 -13.52 2.00 2.73
N GLY A 101 -13.78 3.28 2.66
CA GLY A 101 -14.27 4.03 3.80
C GLY A 101 -14.74 5.40 3.41
N SER A 102 -14.82 6.29 4.39
CA SER A 102 -15.19 7.68 4.14
C SER A 102 -14.32 8.63 4.94
N ILE A 103 -14.08 9.79 4.34
CA ILE A 103 -13.40 10.93 4.97
C ILE A 103 -14.36 12.11 4.86
N GLN A 104 -14.77 12.70 6.00
CA GLN A 104 -15.72 13.80 6.01
C GLN A 104 -17.01 13.47 5.22
N GLU A 105 -17.53 12.28 5.44
CA GLU A 105 -18.76 11.75 4.79
C GLU A 105 -18.64 11.50 3.29
N GLU A 106 -17.47 11.68 2.71
CA GLU A 106 -17.21 11.37 1.32
C GLU A 106 -16.53 10.00 1.18
N ASP A 107 -17.08 9.15 0.32
CA ASP A 107 -16.53 7.83 0.07
C ASP A 107 -15.15 7.92 -0.58
N ARG A 108 -14.22 7.11 -0.08
CA ARG A 108 -12.87 6.99 -0.61
C ARG A 108 -12.44 5.53 -0.59
N THR A 109 -11.76 5.12 -1.65
CA THR A 109 -11.20 3.78 -1.76
C THR A 109 -9.73 3.87 -2.10
N VAL A 110 -8.91 3.12 -1.37
CA VAL A 110 -7.46 3.04 -1.62
C VAL A 110 -7.13 1.60 -1.96
N VAL A 111 -6.47 1.39 -3.08
CA VAL A 111 -5.99 0.07 -3.52
C VAL A 111 -4.48 0.13 -3.61
N ASN A 112 -3.81 -0.78 -2.90
CA ASN A 112 -2.36 -0.92 -2.96
C ASN A 112 -2.04 -2.26 -3.62
N ILE A 113 -1.39 -2.24 -4.78
CA ILE A 113 -1.08 -3.42 -5.59
C ILE A 113 0.42 -3.59 -5.74
N TYR A 114 0.87 -4.81 -5.54
CA TYR A 114 2.23 -5.21 -5.85
C TYR A 114 2.18 -6.39 -6.84
N ALA A 115 2.34 -6.10 -8.12
CA ALA A 115 2.29 -7.13 -9.16
C ALA A 115 3.53 -8.02 -9.11
N PRO A 116 3.39 -9.33 -9.37
CA PRO A 116 4.55 -10.21 -9.41
C PRO A 116 5.49 -9.86 -10.56
N ASN A 117 6.76 -10.22 -10.42
CA ASN A 117 7.77 -9.95 -11.46
C ASN A 117 7.46 -10.68 -12.75
N ILE A 118 6.89 -11.88 -12.66
CA ILE A 118 6.53 -12.72 -13.81
C ILE A 118 5.02 -12.72 -13.95
N GLY A 119 4.51 -12.44 -15.16
CA GLY A 119 3.09 -12.43 -15.43
C GLY A 119 2.35 -11.19 -14.91
N ALA A 120 3.06 -10.10 -14.69
CA ALA A 120 2.47 -8.87 -14.16
C ALA A 120 1.31 -8.35 -15.01
N PRO A 121 1.37 -8.28 -16.35
CA PRO A 121 0.24 -7.79 -17.14
C PRO A 121 -1.03 -8.58 -16.95
N GLN A 122 -0.92 -9.92 -16.92
CA GLN A 122 -2.07 -10.79 -16.69
C GLN A 122 -2.63 -10.62 -15.28
N TYR A 123 -1.75 -10.55 -14.31
CA TYR A 123 -2.12 -10.37 -12.92
C TYR A 123 -2.89 -9.07 -12.72
N ILE A 124 -2.39 -7.97 -13.27
CA ILE A 124 -3.04 -6.67 -13.15
C ILE A 124 -4.41 -6.69 -13.79
N ARG A 125 -4.53 -7.25 -15.01
CA ARG A 125 -5.81 -7.38 -15.69
C ARG A 125 -6.80 -8.19 -14.87
N GLN A 126 -6.36 -9.31 -14.32
CA GLN A 126 -7.21 -10.16 -13.50
C GLN A 126 -7.66 -9.44 -12.24
N THR A 127 -6.75 -8.77 -11.54
CA THR A 127 -7.06 -8.02 -10.33
C THR A 127 -8.07 -6.90 -10.61
N LEU A 128 -7.83 -6.11 -11.65
CA LEU A 128 -8.74 -5.03 -12.02
C LEU A 128 -10.11 -5.55 -12.42
N THR A 129 -10.17 -6.71 -13.09
CA THR A 129 -11.41 -7.37 -13.41
C THR A 129 -12.17 -7.79 -12.14
N ASP A 130 -11.45 -8.36 -11.17
CA ASP A 130 -12.05 -8.84 -9.93
C ASP A 130 -12.64 -7.71 -9.08
N ILE A 131 -12.00 -6.54 -9.08
CA ILE A 131 -12.45 -5.40 -8.27
C ILE A 131 -13.21 -4.35 -9.07
N LYS A 132 -13.47 -4.58 -10.36
CA LYS A 132 -14.08 -3.63 -11.27
C LYS A 132 -15.38 -3.01 -10.75
N GLY A 133 -16.24 -3.81 -10.14
CA GLY A 133 -17.53 -3.34 -9.61
C GLY A 133 -17.39 -2.44 -8.38
N GLU A 134 -16.21 -2.35 -7.80
CA GLU A 134 -15.95 -1.56 -6.60
C GLU A 134 -15.08 -0.34 -6.85
N ILE A 135 -14.62 -0.14 -8.10
CA ILE A 135 -13.80 1.01 -8.49
C ILE A 135 -14.70 2.10 -9.06
N ASP A 136 -14.48 3.32 -8.62
CA ASP A 136 -15.19 4.50 -9.10
C ASP A 136 -14.26 5.72 -9.15
N SER A 137 -14.80 6.91 -9.37
CA SER A 137 -14.03 8.14 -9.44
C SER A 137 -13.36 8.54 -8.12
N ASN A 138 -13.78 7.91 -7.00
CA ASN A 138 -13.21 8.16 -5.67
C ASN A 138 -12.18 7.10 -5.28
N THR A 139 -11.71 6.31 -6.23
CA THR A 139 -10.73 5.25 -6.01
C THR A 139 -9.33 5.73 -6.39
N ILE A 140 -8.37 5.51 -5.49
CA ILE A 140 -6.95 5.73 -5.75
C ILE A 140 -6.26 4.38 -5.79
N ILE A 141 -5.60 4.09 -6.91
CA ILE A 141 -4.84 2.85 -7.09
C ILE A 141 -3.36 3.20 -7.11
N VAL A 142 -2.63 2.65 -6.16
CA VAL A 142 -1.18 2.84 -6.07
C VAL A 142 -0.48 1.50 -6.05
N GLY A 143 0.80 1.49 -6.38
CA GLY A 143 1.59 0.28 -6.26
C GLY A 143 2.69 0.18 -7.29
N ASP A 144 3.28 -1.00 -7.33
CA ASP A 144 4.28 -1.39 -8.32
C ASP A 144 3.65 -2.40 -9.27
N PHE A 145 3.45 -1.99 -10.49
CA PHE A 145 2.79 -2.83 -11.49
C PHE A 145 3.76 -3.73 -12.25
N ASN A 146 5.07 -3.49 -12.11
CA ASN A 146 6.11 -4.24 -12.84
C ASN A 146 5.87 -4.33 -14.34
N THR A 147 5.11 -3.38 -14.89
CA THR A 147 4.73 -3.35 -16.30
C THR A 147 4.95 -1.94 -16.82
N PRO A 148 5.99 -1.71 -17.62
CA PRO A 148 6.18 -0.40 -18.23
C PRO A 148 5.17 -0.19 -19.35
N PHE A 149 4.61 1.01 -19.44
CA PHE A 149 3.73 1.40 -20.54
C PHE A 149 4.55 1.67 -21.82
N THR A 150 5.78 2.17 -21.63
CA THR A 150 6.74 2.39 -22.70
C THR A 150 8.14 2.05 -22.19
N PRO A 151 9.15 1.88 -23.05
CA PRO A 151 10.53 1.69 -22.60
C PRO A 151 11.04 2.82 -21.71
N MET A 152 10.60 4.06 -21.93
CA MET A 152 10.96 5.20 -21.10
C MET A 152 10.34 5.10 -19.71
N ASP A 153 9.10 4.65 -19.62
CA ASP A 153 8.42 4.44 -18.34
C ASP A 153 9.16 3.42 -17.49
N ARG A 154 9.70 2.38 -18.13
CA ARG A 154 10.48 1.37 -17.41
C ARG A 154 11.72 1.96 -16.76
N SER A 155 12.46 2.81 -17.47
CA SER A 155 13.63 3.49 -16.92
C SER A 155 13.26 4.41 -15.77
N SER A 156 12.19 5.16 -15.91
CA SER A 156 11.68 6.04 -14.86
C SER A 156 11.27 5.26 -13.62
N LYS A 157 10.58 4.14 -13.80
CA LYS A 157 10.18 3.28 -12.68
C LYS A 157 11.37 2.70 -11.94
N GLN A 158 12.42 2.33 -12.64
CA GLN A 158 13.63 1.83 -12.00
C GLN A 158 14.31 2.90 -11.15
N LYS A 159 14.34 4.14 -11.62
CA LYS A 159 14.86 5.26 -10.84
C LYS A 159 14.02 5.52 -9.61
N ILE A 160 12.70 5.54 -9.76
CA ILE A 160 11.78 5.75 -8.64
C ILE A 160 11.96 4.66 -7.58
N LYS A 161 12.14 3.40 -7.99
CA LYS A 161 12.38 2.31 -7.04
C LYS A 161 13.63 2.54 -6.19
N LYS A 162 14.69 3.02 -6.78
CA LYS A 162 15.92 3.30 -6.05
C LYS A 162 15.76 4.41 -5.02
N GLU A 163 14.97 5.42 -5.37
CA GLU A 163 14.72 6.55 -4.48
C GLU A 163 13.77 6.21 -3.34
N THR A 164 12.90 5.24 -3.50
CA THR A 164 11.89 4.88 -2.52
C THR A 164 12.23 3.66 -1.66
N GLN A 165 13.38 3.05 -1.86
CA GLN A 165 13.84 1.95 -1.01
C GLN A 165 14.38 2.46 0.31
N VAL A 166 13.92 1.86 1.39
CA VAL A 166 14.36 2.17 2.76
C VAL A 166 15.49 1.25 3.18
#